data_7a2edc8e3bf7a6b887ad7b0b8bbb9bb8
#
_entry.id   7a2edc8e3bf7a6b887ad7b0b8bbb9bb8
#
_cell.length_a   1.000
_cell.length_b   1.000
_cell.length_c   1.000
_cell.angle_alpha   90.00
_cell.angle_beta   90.00
_cell.angle_gamma   90.00
#
_symmetry.space_group_name_H-M   'P 1'
#
loop_
_entity.id
_entity.type
_entity.pdbx_description
1 polymer ?
#
loop_
_entity_poly.entity_id
_entity_poly.type
_entity_poly.pdbx_seq_one_letter_code
_entity_poly.pdbx_strand_id
1 'polypeptide(L)'
;MKAIAFDRHGGPEVLEYREVPDPVIGPGDVLVRVRACALNHLDVWVRRGIPGVTFSFPHITGADVAGEVAAVGSDVSRIRVGDSVILAPGISCGHCVECLAGRDNLCPAYTVLGYRGNGGCAELVAVPEANVIPKPENVSFPEAAAMPLVFLTAWHMLLTRARLAPSETVLVLAGGSGVGSAAIQIGKMIGARVIATVGSEAKIEKAKSQGADEVVLHSAAGFRREVKRLTTGRGVDVVFEHIGTDTWDDSVGSLAAGGRLITCGATTGYEAKIDLRFLFTRQLSIMGSYMGEKSELFAVLEMVRRGKLRPVIDSVLPLAECAVAESRLERRDIFGKIVLQP
;
A
#
# COMPACT_ATOMS: atom_id res chain seq x y z
N MET A 1 27.49 -0.92 -1.31
CA MET A 1 26.43 0.10 -1.26
C MET A 1 26.03 0.41 0.18
N LYS A 2 25.48 1.61 0.42
CA LYS A 2 24.84 1.92 1.70
C LYS A 2 23.37 1.50 1.70
N ALA A 3 22.90 0.98 2.86
CA ALA A 3 21.52 0.52 3.05
C ALA A 3 21.11 0.65 4.51
N ILE A 4 19.80 0.61 4.75
CA ILE A 4 19.23 0.36 6.06
C ILE A 4 19.09 -1.17 6.22
N ALA A 5 19.93 -1.74 7.05
CA ALA A 5 19.95 -3.17 7.31
C ALA A 5 19.79 -3.48 8.79
N PHE A 6 19.24 -4.66 9.10
CA PHE A 6 19.15 -5.16 10.46
C PHE A 6 19.45 -6.66 10.52
N ASP A 7 20.01 -7.11 11.66
CA ASP A 7 20.47 -8.49 11.87
C ASP A 7 19.57 -9.29 12.81
N ARG A 8 18.55 -8.66 13.37
CA ARG A 8 17.55 -9.26 14.27
C ARG A 8 16.27 -8.45 14.25
N HIS A 9 15.16 -9.06 14.60
CA HIS A 9 13.89 -8.37 14.81
C HIS A 9 13.94 -7.49 16.07
N GLY A 10 13.19 -6.37 16.04
CA GLY A 10 13.14 -5.43 17.17
C GLY A 10 12.35 -4.16 16.87
N GLY A 11 12.54 -3.15 17.71
CA GLY A 11 12.05 -1.78 17.50
C GLY A 11 12.91 -1.02 16.48
N PRO A 12 12.63 0.29 16.24
CA PRO A 12 13.39 1.09 15.27
C PRO A 12 14.91 1.13 15.54
N GLU A 13 15.34 0.84 16.74
CA GLU A 13 16.75 0.82 17.17
C GLU A 13 17.59 -0.27 16.50
N VAL A 14 16.98 -1.27 15.86
CA VAL A 14 17.72 -2.32 15.14
C VAL A 14 18.09 -1.92 13.72
N LEU A 15 17.54 -0.82 13.22
CA LEU A 15 17.80 -0.31 11.88
C LEU A 15 19.15 0.43 11.84
N GLU A 16 20.08 -0.07 11.04
CA GLU A 16 21.41 0.50 10.91
C GLU A 16 21.67 0.99 9.49
N TYR A 17 22.04 2.27 9.34
CA TYR A 17 22.53 2.80 8.07
C TYR A 17 24.01 2.44 7.93
N ARG A 18 24.30 1.43 7.12
CA ARG A 18 25.65 0.86 6.99
C ARG A 18 26.00 0.40 5.57
N GLU A 19 27.25 0.09 5.34
CA GLU A 19 27.69 -0.55 4.12
C GLU A 19 27.31 -2.03 4.11
N VAL A 20 26.81 -2.50 2.96
CA VAL A 20 26.51 -3.90 2.65
C VAL A 20 27.00 -4.22 1.24
N PRO A 21 27.22 -5.49 0.89
CA PRO A 21 27.56 -5.87 -0.48
C PRO A 21 26.53 -5.39 -1.50
N ASP A 22 26.97 -5.02 -2.68
CA ASP A 22 26.06 -4.68 -3.79
C ASP A 22 25.26 -5.92 -4.21
N PRO A 23 24.01 -5.76 -4.66
CA PRO A 23 23.22 -6.86 -5.19
C PRO A 23 23.87 -7.43 -6.46
N VAL A 24 23.91 -8.76 -6.53
CA VAL A 24 24.33 -9.48 -7.74
C VAL A 24 23.07 -9.76 -8.58
N ILE A 25 23.11 -9.40 -9.88
CA ILE A 25 22.02 -9.63 -10.82
C ILE A 25 22.22 -10.91 -11.60
N GLY A 26 21.13 -11.65 -11.79
CA GLY A 26 21.06 -12.77 -12.72
C GLY A 26 20.75 -12.31 -14.16
N PRO A 27 20.70 -13.26 -15.12
CA PRO A 27 20.46 -12.94 -16.53
C PRO A 27 19.17 -12.15 -16.81
N GLY A 28 18.09 -12.44 -16.08
CA GLY A 28 16.78 -11.78 -16.23
C GLY A 28 16.53 -10.59 -15.30
N ASP A 29 17.54 -10.16 -14.54
CA ASP A 29 17.40 -9.12 -13.52
C ASP A 29 17.86 -7.75 -14.02
N VAL A 30 17.32 -6.72 -13.37
CA VAL A 30 17.68 -5.32 -13.54
C VAL A 30 18.19 -4.78 -12.21
N LEU A 31 19.36 -4.15 -12.21
CA LEU A 31 19.88 -3.39 -11.08
C LEU A 31 19.40 -1.95 -11.19
N VAL A 32 18.71 -1.48 -10.16
CA VAL A 32 18.19 -0.12 -10.11
C VAL A 32 18.92 0.68 -9.04
N ARG A 33 19.44 1.84 -9.42
CA ARG A 33 19.91 2.87 -8.50
C ARG A 33 18.70 3.58 -7.93
N VAL A 34 18.47 3.39 -6.64
CA VAL A 34 17.33 3.97 -5.93
C VAL A 34 17.47 5.49 -5.85
N ARG A 35 16.45 6.21 -6.26
CA ARG A 35 16.32 7.66 -6.11
C ARG A 35 15.29 8.03 -5.04
N ALA A 36 14.37 7.13 -4.76
CA ALA A 36 13.38 7.25 -3.69
C ALA A 36 12.84 5.88 -3.32
N CYS A 37 12.63 5.64 -2.02
CA CYS A 37 11.94 4.48 -1.48
C CYS A 37 10.89 4.94 -0.47
N ALA A 38 9.62 4.55 -0.64
CA ALA A 38 8.55 4.98 0.25
C ALA A 38 8.15 3.88 1.24
N LEU A 39 8.05 4.26 2.52
CA LEU A 39 7.75 3.32 3.61
C LEU A 39 6.29 2.86 3.62
N ASN A 40 6.09 1.64 4.09
CA ASN A 40 4.82 0.98 4.33
C ASN A 40 4.78 0.35 5.72
N HIS A 41 3.59 0.05 6.25
CA HIS A 41 3.46 -0.74 7.48
C HIS A 41 4.08 -2.14 7.36
N LEU A 42 4.24 -2.65 6.14
CA LEU A 42 4.94 -3.90 5.87
C LEU A 42 6.39 -3.85 6.38
N ASP A 43 7.09 -2.73 6.19
CA ASP A 43 8.48 -2.55 6.65
C ASP A 43 8.57 -2.69 8.17
N VAL A 44 7.63 -2.06 8.89
CA VAL A 44 7.52 -2.19 10.35
C VAL A 44 7.24 -3.64 10.77
N TRP A 45 6.33 -4.34 10.08
CA TRP A 45 6.00 -5.72 10.42
C TRP A 45 7.19 -6.65 10.16
N VAL A 46 7.88 -6.48 9.04
CA VAL A 46 9.09 -7.26 8.71
C VAL A 46 10.17 -7.02 9.76
N ARG A 47 10.44 -5.79 10.12
CA ARG A 47 11.40 -5.43 11.16
C ARG A 47 11.05 -6.05 12.52
N ARG A 48 9.77 -6.02 12.91
CA ARG A 48 9.28 -6.60 14.17
C ARG A 48 9.23 -8.12 14.17
N GLY A 49 9.24 -8.74 13.00
CA GLY A 49 9.01 -10.16 12.81
C GLY A 49 7.54 -10.49 12.63
N ILE A 50 7.26 -11.41 11.69
CA ILE A 50 5.90 -11.88 11.39
C ILE A 50 5.79 -13.33 11.85
N PRO A 51 4.81 -13.69 12.68
CA PRO A 51 4.63 -15.05 13.15
C PRO A 51 4.57 -16.07 12.01
N GLY A 52 5.35 -17.14 12.11
CA GLY A 52 5.40 -18.21 11.09
C GLY A 52 6.23 -17.86 9.84
N VAL A 53 6.91 -16.71 9.81
CA VAL A 53 7.80 -16.32 8.70
C VAL A 53 9.25 -16.31 9.17
N THR A 54 10.12 -17.00 8.44
CA THR A 54 11.57 -16.96 8.66
C THR A 54 12.21 -15.95 7.71
N PHE A 55 13.07 -15.08 8.24
CA PHE A 55 13.82 -14.08 7.50
C PHE A 55 15.31 -14.43 7.48
N SER A 56 15.98 -14.08 6.37
CA SER A 56 17.44 -14.12 6.29
C SER A 56 18.00 -12.76 6.74
N PHE A 57 19.10 -12.80 7.48
CA PHE A 57 19.81 -11.60 7.94
C PHE A 57 21.22 -11.53 7.32
N PRO A 58 21.79 -10.34 7.08
CA PRO A 58 21.14 -9.02 7.23
C PRO A 58 19.96 -8.88 6.29
N HIS A 59 18.91 -8.14 6.72
CA HIS A 59 17.71 -7.89 5.94
C HIS A 59 17.53 -6.40 5.66
N ILE A 60 17.04 -6.09 4.45
CA ILE A 60 16.75 -4.72 3.98
C ILE A 60 15.28 -4.67 3.57
N THR A 61 14.49 -3.78 4.17
CA THR A 61 13.09 -3.54 3.79
C THR A 61 12.94 -2.58 2.60
N GLY A 62 11.73 -2.18 2.27
CA GLY A 62 11.40 -1.20 1.24
C GLY A 62 10.81 -1.83 -0.01
N ALA A 63 9.46 -1.73 -0.13
CA ALA A 63 8.71 -2.32 -1.25
C ALA A 63 8.48 -1.34 -2.40
N ASP A 64 8.37 -0.06 -2.10
CA ASP A 64 7.99 1.01 -3.01
C ASP A 64 9.22 1.79 -3.50
N VAL A 65 9.66 1.55 -4.72
CA VAL A 65 10.92 2.11 -5.24
C VAL A 65 10.70 2.84 -6.56
N ALA A 66 11.36 3.98 -6.69
CA ALA A 66 11.60 4.65 -7.97
C ALA A 66 13.09 4.98 -8.11
N GLY A 67 13.61 4.84 -9.32
CA GLY A 67 15.05 5.04 -9.54
C GLY A 67 15.45 5.01 -11.02
N GLU A 68 16.71 4.81 -11.24
CA GLU A 68 17.33 4.73 -12.59
C GLU A 68 18.00 3.37 -12.75
N VAL A 69 17.86 2.80 -13.93
CA VAL A 69 18.51 1.53 -14.27
C VAL A 69 20.02 1.70 -14.29
N ALA A 70 20.73 0.99 -13.42
CA ALA A 70 22.18 1.02 -13.29
C ALA A 70 22.88 -0.07 -14.11
N ALA A 71 22.26 -1.28 -14.19
CA ALA A 71 22.76 -2.39 -14.99
C ALA A 71 21.60 -3.32 -15.36
N VAL A 72 21.79 -4.14 -16.38
CA VAL A 72 20.82 -5.14 -16.85
C VAL A 72 21.51 -6.49 -17.07
N GLY A 73 20.81 -7.58 -16.80
CA GLY A 73 21.26 -8.94 -17.12
C GLY A 73 21.19 -9.22 -18.64
N SER A 74 21.81 -10.32 -19.07
CA SER A 74 21.96 -10.69 -20.49
C SER A 74 20.63 -10.91 -21.21
N ASP A 75 19.59 -11.34 -20.49
CA ASP A 75 18.28 -11.72 -21.07
C ASP A 75 17.26 -10.56 -20.99
N VAL A 76 17.65 -9.43 -20.39
CA VAL A 76 16.81 -8.22 -20.30
C VAL A 76 16.71 -7.56 -21.66
N SER A 77 15.49 -7.28 -22.12
CA SER A 77 15.24 -6.79 -23.48
C SER A 77 14.42 -5.50 -23.58
N ARG A 78 13.59 -5.19 -22.56
CA ARG A 78 12.64 -4.07 -22.60
C ARG A 78 13.15 -2.79 -21.94
N ILE A 79 14.15 -2.92 -21.08
CA ILE A 79 14.66 -1.86 -20.23
C ILE A 79 16.14 -1.65 -20.51
N ARG A 80 16.61 -0.40 -20.45
CA ARG A 80 17.99 -0.01 -20.74
C ARG A 80 18.61 0.76 -19.58
N VAL A 81 19.93 0.69 -19.49
CA VAL A 81 20.71 1.52 -18.53
C VAL A 81 20.40 3.00 -18.76
N GLY A 82 20.10 3.71 -17.67
CA GLY A 82 19.71 5.12 -17.68
C GLY A 82 18.21 5.37 -17.70
N ASP A 83 17.37 4.35 -17.94
CA ASP A 83 15.92 4.51 -17.91
C ASP A 83 15.44 4.89 -16.50
N SER A 84 14.55 5.89 -16.41
CA SER A 84 13.85 6.22 -15.18
C SER A 84 12.67 5.29 -14.96
N VAL A 85 12.64 4.59 -13.81
CA VAL A 85 11.72 3.49 -13.56
C VAL A 85 11.06 3.56 -12.19
N ILE A 86 9.93 2.86 -12.06
CA ILE A 86 9.31 2.44 -10.80
C ILE A 86 9.34 0.92 -10.73
N LEU A 87 9.29 0.38 -9.52
CA LEU A 87 9.22 -1.06 -9.31
C LEU A 87 7.80 -1.48 -8.93
N ALA A 88 7.26 -2.48 -9.64
CA ALA A 88 6.07 -3.18 -9.18
C ALA A 88 6.45 -4.00 -7.93
N PRO A 89 5.81 -3.75 -6.76
CA PRO A 89 6.27 -4.34 -5.51
C PRO A 89 6.02 -5.84 -5.41
N GLY A 90 5.03 -6.36 -6.14
CA GLY A 90 4.69 -7.79 -6.16
C GLY A 90 5.61 -8.59 -7.08
N ILE A 91 6.31 -9.57 -6.53
CA ILE A 91 7.19 -10.47 -7.29
C ILE A 91 6.50 -11.84 -7.36
N SER A 92 6.32 -12.35 -8.59
CA SER A 92 5.67 -13.61 -8.90
C SER A 92 6.54 -14.48 -9.81
N CYS A 93 6.26 -15.77 -9.93
CA CYS A 93 7.09 -16.67 -10.75
C CYS A 93 6.99 -16.45 -12.26
N GLY A 94 5.92 -15.79 -12.72
CA GLY A 94 5.71 -15.47 -14.14
C GLY A 94 5.20 -16.60 -15.03
N HIS A 95 5.19 -17.86 -14.57
CA HIS A 95 4.91 -19.02 -15.42
C HIS A 95 3.84 -19.99 -14.89
N CYS A 96 3.34 -19.84 -13.66
CA CYS A 96 2.25 -20.65 -13.15
C CYS A 96 0.90 -20.25 -13.77
N VAL A 97 -0.13 -21.07 -13.59
CA VAL A 97 -1.47 -20.83 -14.13
C VAL A 97 -2.02 -19.46 -13.73
N GLU A 98 -1.80 -19.04 -12.48
CA GLU A 98 -2.27 -17.72 -12.00
C GLU A 98 -1.53 -16.57 -12.69
N CYS A 99 -0.21 -16.67 -12.84
CA CYS A 99 0.58 -15.67 -13.56
C CYS A 99 0.18 -15.57 -15.03
N LEU A 100 0.05 -16.71 -15.70
CA LEU A 100 -0.36 -16.76 -17.12
C LEU A 100 -1.79 -16.25 -17.34
N ALA A 101 -2.65 -16.36 -16.32
CA ALA A 101 -4.02 -15.84 -16.36
C ALA A 101 -4.12 -14.36 -15.93
N GLY A 102 -2.99 -13.68 -15.64
CA GLY A 102 -2.94 -12.28 -15.22
C GLY A 102 -3.29 -12.03 -13.76
N ARG A 103 -3.48 -13.07 -12.96
CA ARG A 103 -3.76 -13.01 -11.52
C ARG A 103 -2.51 -13.30 -10.70
N ASP A 104 -1.44 -12.60 -11.01
CA ASP A 104 -0.10 -12.86 -10.46
C ASP A 104 -0.01 -12.66 -8.93
N ASN A 105 -0.88 -11.86 -8.33
CA ASN A 105 -1.02 -11.74 -6.87
C ASN A 105 -1.54 -13.03 -6.17
N LEU A 106 -2.07 -13.99 -6.93
CA LEU A 106 -2.47 -15.32 -6.45
C LEU A 106 -1.42 -16.40 -6.73
N CYS A 107 -0.26 -16.03 -7.26
CA CYS A 107 0.85 -16.95 -7.52
C CYS A 107 1.29 -17.65 -6.21
N PRO A 108 1.45 -18.99 -6.17
CA PRO A 108 1.94 -19.69 -4.98
C PRO A 108 3.32 -19.22 -4.50
N ALA A 109 4.15 -18.71 -5.40
CA ALA A 109 5.46 -18.15 -5.09
C ALA A 109 5.44 -16.61 -4.93
N TYR A 110 4.25 -16.01 -4.77
CA TYR A 110 4.13 -14.56 -4.64
C TYR A 110 4.83 -14.03 -3.38
N THR A 111 5.58 -12.96 -3.56
CA THR A 111 6.16 -12.21 -2.46
C THR A 111 6.12 -10.70 -2.77
N VAL A 112 6.46 -9.89 -1.79
CA VAL A 112 6.60 -8.44 -1.95
C VAL A 112 8.08 -8.09 -1.78
N LEU A 113 8.57 -7.14 -2.57
CA LEU A 113 9.93 -6.60 -2.48
C LEU A 113 10.19 -6.12 -1.04
N GLY A 114 11.33 -6.49 -0.45
CA GLY A 114 11.65 -6.18 0.93
C GLY A 114 10.91 -7.02 1.99
N TYR A 115 10.09 -8.00 1.58
CA TYR A 115 9.41 -8.91 2.51
C TYR A 115 10.23 -10.18 2.77
N ARG A 116 10.43 -11.04 1.77
CA ARG A 116 11.22 -12.28 1.94
C ARG A 116 12.65 -12.16 1.42
N GLY A 117 12.94 -11.15 0.65
CA GLY A 117 14.26 -10.79 0.14
C GLY A 117 14.52 -9.31 0.38
N ASN A 118 15.71 -8.85 0.05
CA ASN A 118 16.11 -7.46 0.22
C ASN A 118 15.29 -6.52 -0.63
N GLY A 119 14.99 -5.35 -0.06
CA GLY A 119 14.19 -4.29 -0.66
C GLY A 119 14.99 -3.04 -1.00
N GLY A 120 14.27 -1.94 -1.17
CA GLY A 120 14.79 -0.67 -1.70
C GLY A 120 15.20 0.38 -0.68
N CYS A 121 15.23 0.06 0.64
CA CYS A 121 15.85 0.97 1.63
C CYS A 121 17.38 0.91 1.52
N ALA A 122 17.92 1.14 0.32
CA ALA A 122 19.31 1.03 -0.08
C ALA A 122 19.64 1.93 -1.28
N GLU A 123 20.91 2.09 -1.62
CA GLU A 123 21.34 2.79 -2.84
C GLU A 123 21.07 2.00 -4.13
N LEU A 124 21.05 0.66 -4.03
CA LEU A 124 20.84 -0.23 -5.18
C LEU A 124 19.86 -1.35 -4.78
N VAL A 125 19.04 -1.79 -5.74
CA VAL A 125 18.15 -2.94 -5.60
C VAL A 125 18.10 -3.74 -6.89
N ALA A 126 18.13 -5.07 -6.79
CA ALA A 126 17.98 -5.98 -7.93
C ALA A 126 16.56 -6.56 -7.96
N VAL A 127 15.94 -6.55 -9.13
CA VAL A 127 14.58 -7.10 -9.35
C VAL A 127 14.49 -7.76 -10.72
N PRO A 128 13.58 -8.75 -10.92
CA PRO A 128 13.29 -9.27 -12.25
C PRO A 128 12.81 -8.17 -13.20
N GLU A 129 13.18 -8.24 -14.50
CA GLU A 129 12.75 -7.28 -15.52
C GLU A 129 11.22 -7.08 -15.52
N ALA A 130 10.46 -8.13 -15.25
CA ALA A 130 9.00 -8.11 -15.19
C ALA A 130 8.43 -7.14 -14.11
N ASN A 131 9.25 -6.74 -13.16
CA ASN A 131 8.88 -5.82 -12.10
C ASN A 131 9.28 -4.36 -12.39
N VAL A 132 9.98 -4.12 -13.50
CA VAL A 132 10.47 -2.79 -13.87
C VAL A 132 9.53 -2.12 -14.86
N ILE A 133 9.01 -0.95 -14.49
CA ILE A 133 8.02 -0.19 -15.27
C ILE A 133 8.55 1.22 -15.51
N PRO A 134 8.47 1.78 -16.73
CA PRO A 134 8.87 3.16 -17.00
C PRO A 134 8.12 4.15 -16.10
N LYS A 135 8.86 5.03 -15.45
CA LYS A 135 8.30 6.09 -14.59
C LYS A 135 7.48 7.08 -15.44
N PRO A 136 6.27 7.49 -15.02
CA PRO A 136 5.57 8.60 -15.65
C PRO A 136 6.40 9.88 -15.60
N GLU A 137 6.47 10.62 -16.70
CA GLU A 137 7.28 11.83 -16.82
C GLU A 137 6.78 12.98 -15.92
N ASN A 138 5.47 13.02 -15.68
CA ASN A 138 4.79 14.09 -14.94
C ASN A 138 4.88 13.96 -13.41
N VAL A 139 5.68 13.04 -12.89
CA VAL A 139 5.93 12.86 -11.45
C VAL A 139 7.41 12.80 -11.14
N SER A 140 7.81 13.34 -9.99
CA SER A 140 9.16 13.24 -9.43
C SER A 140 9.46 11.82 -8.94
N PHE A 141 10.72 11.48 -8.63
CA PHE A 141 11.06 10.19 -8.04
C PHE A 141 10.39 9.96 -6.67
N PRO A 142 10.33 10.92 -5.74
CA PRO A 142 9.56 10.76 -4.50
C PRO A 142 8.08 10.47 -4.76
N GLU A 143 7.41 11.19 -5.67
CA GLU A 143 6.02 10.92 -6.04
C GLU A 143 5.88 9.53 -6.67
N ALA A 144 6.80 9.16 -7.56
CA ALA A 144 6.81 7.85 -8.22
C ALA A 144 6.94 6.69 -7.21
N ALA A 145 7.84 6.81 -6.22
CA ALA A 145 7.99 5.81 -5.16
C ALA A 145 6.78 5.76 -4.22
N ALA A 146 6.06 6.86 -4.00
CA ALA A 146 4.93 6.90 -3.08
C ALA A 146 3.65 6.22 -3.60
N MET A 147 3.67 5.65 -4.81
CA MET A 147 2.47 5.14 -5.49
C MET A 147 2.29 3.61 -5.47
N PRO A 148 3.27 2.78 -5.83
CA PRO A 148 3.00 1.44 -6.36
C PRO A 148 2.17 0.57 -5.43
N LEU A 149 2.58 0.37 -4.18
CA LEU A 149 1.90 -0.51 -3.25
C LEU A 149 0.51 0.00 -2.87
N VAL A 150 0.42 1.28 -2.48
CA VAL A 150 -0.82 1.81 -1.89
C VAL A 150 -1.93 2.04 -2.93
N PHE A 151 -1.58 2.51 -4.14
CA PHE A 151 -2.57 2.68 -5.19
C PHE A 151 -2.98 1.35 -5.82
N LEU A 152 -2.03 0.42 -6.02
CA LEU A 152 -2.34 -0.92 -6.50
C LEU A 152 -3.29 -1.64 -5.53
N THR A 153 -2.99 -1.62 -4.24
CA THR A 153 -3.83 -2.23 -3.20
C THR A 153 -5.23 -1.59 -3.17
N ALA A 154 -5.31 -0.25 -3.16
CA ALA A 154 -6.59 0.43 -3.12
C ALA A 154 -7.42 0.20 -4.39
N TRP A 155 -6.78 0.17 -5.55
CA TRP A 155 -7.41 -0.14 -6.84
C TRP A 155 -7.99 -1.56 -6.84
N HIS A 156 -7.18 -2.55 -6.50
CA HIS A 156 -7.61 -3.94 -6.44
C HIS A 156 -8.78 -4.13 -5.45
N MET A 157 -8.68 -3.56 -4.26
CA MET A 157 -9.75 -3.62 -3.25
C MET A 157 -11.05 -3.03 -3.77
N LEU A 158 -11.02 -1.80 -4.26
CA LEU A 158 -12.23 -1.07 -4.61
C LEU A 158 -12.84 -1.52 -5.93
N LEU A 159 -12.01 -1.67 -6.99
CA LEU A 159 -12.52 -1.87 -8.33
C LEU A 159 -12.63 -3.36 -8.69
N THR A 160 -11.61 -4.15 -8.41
CA THR A 160 -11.60 -5.57 -8.78
C THR A 160 -12.37 -6.43 -7.79
N ARG A 161 -12.08 -6.28 -6.49
CA ARG A 161 -12.68 -7.11 -5.45
C ARG A 161 -14.07 -6.62 -5.03
N ALA A 162 -14.17 -5.38 -4.56
CA ALA A 162 -15.43 -4.83 -4.08
C ALA A 162 -16.36 -4.34 -5.23
N ARG A 163 -15.85 -4.12 -6.43
CA ARG A 163 -16.61 -3.65 -7.60
C ARG A 163 -17.43 -2.40 -7.25
N LEU A 164 -16.77 -1.42 -6.65
CA LEU A 164 -17.41 -0.17 -6.26
C LEU A 164 -17.97 0.54 -7.49
N ALA A 165 -19.24 0.92 -7.43
CA ALA A 165 -19.95 1.60 -8.52
C ALA A 165 -20.08 3.12 -8.27
N PRO A 166 -20.22 3.94 -9.31
CA PRO A 166 -20.33 5.41 -9.19
C PRO A 166 -21.48 5.89 -8.29
N SER A 167 -22.59 5.16 -8.22
CA SER A 167 -23.76 5.50 -7.42
C SER A 167 -23.68 5.09 -5.96
N GLU A 168 -22.60 4.42 -5.56
CA GLU A 168 -22.44 3.86 -4.22
C GLU A 168 -21.73 4.82 -3.27
N THR A 169 -21.87 4.54 -1.98
CA THR A 169 -21.14 5.22 -0.91
C THR A 169 -20.09 4.28 -0.34
N VAL A 170 -18.83 4.73 -0.30
CA VAL A 170 -17.72 4.01 0.33
C VAL A 170 -17.29 4.71 1.62
N LEU A 171 -17.11 3.93 2.68
CA LEU A 171 -16.43 4.36 3.90
C LEU A 171 -14.98 3.93 3.83
N VAL A 172 -14.07 4.88 3.83
CA VAL A 172 -12.61 4.66 3.82
C VAL A 172 -12.06 4.87 5.23
N LEU A 173 -11.58 3.80 5.86
CA LEU A 173 -10.95 3.92 7.17
C LEU A 173 -9.56 4.53 7.07
N ALA A 174 -9.17 5.27 8.10
CA ALA A 174 -7.86 5.93 8.20
C ALA A 174 -7.45 6.65 6.90
N GLY A 175 -8.30 7.55 6.41
CA GLY A 175 -8.08 8.32 5.18
C GLY A 175 -6.77 9.11 5.11
N GLY A 176 -6.09 9.30 6.25
CA GLY A 176 -4.75 9.90 6.30
C GLY A 176 -3.60 8.91 6.10
N SER A 177 -3.85 7.61 5.96
CA SER A 177 -2.82 6.63 5.61
C SER A 177 -2.51 6.66 4.10
N GLY A 178 -1.40 6.07 3.70
CA GLY A 178 -1.05 5.98 2.28
C GLY A 178 -2.13 5.26 1.46
N VAL A 179 -2.59 4.09 1.92
CA VAL A 179 -3.64 3.33 1.22
C VAL A 179 -5.02 3.99 1.34
N GLY A 180 -5.31 4.64 2.48
CA GLY A 180 -6.56 5.37 2.68
C GLY A 180 -6.66 6.61 1.77
N SER A 181 -5.58 7.39 1.63
CA SER A 181 -5.55 8.54 0.72
C SER A 181 -5.68 8.13 -0.75
N ALA A 182 -5.10 6.99 -1.14
CA ALA A 182 -5.28 6.41 -2.46
C ALA A 182 -6.75 5.96 -2.68
N ALA A 183 -7.36 5.30 -1.68
CA ALA A 183 -8.74 4.84 -1.76
C ALA A 183 -9.74 6.00 -1.89
N ILE A 184 -9.53 7.12 -1.18
CA ILE A 184 -10.35 8.35 -1.33
C ILE A 184 -10.31 8.84 -2.77
N GLN A 185 -9.11 8.99 -3.34
CA GLN A 185 -8.95 9.48 -4.71
C GLN A 185 -9.57 8.53 -5.74
N ILE A 186 -9.37 7.23 -5.61
CA ILE A 186 -9.94 6.22 -6.52
C ILE A 186 -11.47 6.23 -6.42
N GLY A 187 -12.03 6.20 -5.20
CA GLY A 187 -13.47 6.28 -5.00
C GLY A 187 -14.08 7.53 -5.63
N LYS A 188 -13.43 8.68 -5.44
CA LYS A 188 -13.88 9.95 -6.03
C LYS A 188 -13.73 9.96 -7.55
N MET A 189 -12.64 9.44 -8.07
CA MET A 189 -12.37 9.36 -9.52
C MET A 189 -13.46 8.59 -10.28
N ILE A 190 -13.99 7.52 -9.70
CA ILE A 190 -15.08 6.75 -10.31
C ILE A 190 -16.48 7.33 -10.07
N GLY A 191 -16.60 8.40 -9.27
CA GLY A 191 -17.88 9.08 -9.00
C GLY A 191 -18.65 8.53 -7.80
N ALA A 192 -18.06 7.72 -6.94
CA ALA A 192 -18.68 7.27 -5.70
C ALA A 192 -18.69 8.40 -4.65
N ARG A 193 -19.65 8.34 -3.73
CA ARG A 193 -19.64 9.19 -2.53
C ARG A 193 -18.63 8.61 -1.53
N VAL A 194 -17.69 9.43 -1.08
CA VAL A 194 -16.60 9.00 -0.20
C VAL A 194 -16.77 9.60 1.20
N ILE A 195 -16.99 8.76 2.20
CA ILE A 195 -16.90 9.12 3.62
C ILE A 195 -15.56 8.57 4.12
N ALA A 196 -14.72 9.40 4.74
CA ALA A 196 -13.44 8.96 5.28
C ALA A 196 -13.40 9.09 6.80
N THR A 197 -12.70 8.18 7.51
CA THR A 197 -12.35 8.40 8.91
C THR A 197 -10.92 8.91 9.05
N VAL A 198 -10.68 9.76 10.04
CA VAL A 198 -9.33 10.23 10.41
C VAL A 198 -9.14 10.22 11.92
N GLY A 199 -7.89 10.08 12.39
CA GLY A 199 -7.57 9.97 13.82
C GLY A 199 -7.38 11.32 14.53
N SER A 200 -7.41 12.46 13.83
CA SER A 200 -7.27 13.80 14.43
C SER A 200 -7.91 14.86 13.58
N GLU A 201 -8.33 15.96 14.20
CA GLU A 201 -8.93 17.11 13.53
C GLU A 201 -8.03 17.73 12.47
N ALA A 202 -6.73 17.79 12.73
CA ALA A 202 -5.72 18.32 11.79
C ALA A 202 -5.67 17.57 10.45
N LYS A 203 -6.22 16.35 10.38
CA LYS A 203 -6.29 15.53 9.15
C LYS A 203 -7.58 15.70 8.37
N ILE A 204 -8.59 16.38 8.92
CA ILE A 204 -9.92 16.52 8.28
C ILE A 204 -9.81 17.23 6.94
N GLU A 205 -9.28 18.45 6.93
CA GLU A 205 -9.18 19.25 5.70
C GLU A 205 -8.25 18.60 4.67
N LYS A 206 -7.21 17.91 5.12
CA LYS A 206 -6.33 17.13 4.23
C LYS A 206 -7.08 15.98 3.55
N ALA A 207 -7.95 15.26 4.27
CA ALA A 207 -8.75 14.19 3.67
C ALA A 207 -9.80 14.73 2.68
N LYS A 208 -10.44 15.86 3.00
CA LYS A 208 -11.34 16.54 2.07
C LYS A 208 -10.64 17.00 0.80
N SER A 209 -9.43 17.55 0.92
CA SER A 209 -8.64 17.98 -0.26
C SER A 209 -8.26 16.83 -1.18
N GLN A 210 -8.25 15.57 -0.67
CA GLN A 210 -8.06 14.37 -1.48
C GLN A 210 -9.35 13.86 -2.14
N GLY A 211 -10.50 14.49 -1.86
CA GLY A 211 -11.78 14.18 -2.48
C GLY A 211 -12.79 13.48 -1.57
N ALA A 212 -12.55 13.37 -0.26
CA ALA A 212 -13.58 12.90 0.67
C ALA A 212 -14.74 13.90 0.71
N ASP A 213 -15.96 13.42 0.50
CA ASP A 213 -17.17 14.25 0.57
C ASP A 213 -17.49 14.59 2.03
N GLU A 214 -17.30 13.61 2.94
CA GLU A 214 -17.41 13.81 4.39
C GLU A 214 -16.24 13.15 5.11
N VAL A 215 -15.87 13.72 6.25
CA VAL A 215 -14.82 13.18 7.10
C VAL A 215 -15.32 13.04 8.53
N VAL A 216 -15.17 11.84 9.08
CA VAL A 216 -15.58 11.48 10.44
C VAL A 216 -14.32 11.31 11.31
N LEU A 217 -14.33 11.96 12.46
CA LEU A 217 -13.26 11.76 13.43
C LEU A 217 -13.42 10.39 14.09
N HIS A 218 -12.39 9.56 13.98
CA HIS A 218 -12.32 8.30 14.71
C HIS A 218 -12.08 8.61 16.19
N SER A 219 -13.05 8.29 17.03
CA SER A 219 -12.99 8.53 18.48
C SER A 219 -13.16 7.23 19.26
N ALA A 220 -12.89 7.26 20.56
CA ALA A 220 -13.13 6.13 21.46
C ALA A 220 -14.62 5.71 21.51
N ALA A 221 -15.55 6.61 21.15
CA ALA A 221 -16.99 6.31 21.03
C ALA A 221 -17.36 5.64 19.71
N GLY A 222 -16.37 5.39 18.82
CA GLY A 222 -16.56 4.82 17.50
C GLY A 222 -17.02 5.84 16.44
N PHE A 223 -17.17 5.37 15.22
CA PHE A 223 -17.58 6.20 14.06
C PHE A 223 -18.94 5.78 13.46
N ARG A 224 -19.44 4.59 13.82
CA ARG A 224 -20.66 4.00 13.24
C ARG A 224 -21.88 4.93 13.34
N ARG A 225 -22.07 5.59 14.50
CA ARG A 225 -23.25 6.47 14.69
C ARG A 225 -23.22 7.65 13.72
N GLU A 226 -22.07 8.24 13.50
CA GLU A 226 -21.91 9.36 12.60
C GLU A 226 -22.07 8.95 11.13
N VAL A 227 -21.50 7.82 10.74
CA VAL A 227 -21.69 7.24 9.40
C VAL A 227 -23.18 6.97 9.13
N LYS A 228 -23.91 6.42 10.11
CA LYS A 228 -25.36 6.22 10.00
C LYS A 228 -26.11 7.55 9.87
N ARG A 229 -25.73 8.58 10.63
CA ARG A 229 -26.33 9.91 10.52
C ARG A 229 -26.12 10.50 9.11
N LEU A 230 -24.92 10.42 8.57
CA LEU A 230 -24.57 10.93 7.23
C LEU A 230 -25.30 10.18 6.10
N THR A 231 -25.70 8.95 6.35
CA THR A 231 -26.42 8.09 5.39
C THR A 231 -27.91 7.93 5.70
N THR A 232 -28.48 8.84 6.49
CA THR A 232 -29.91 8.80 6.91
C THR A 232 -30.35 7.44 7.45
N GLY A 233 -29.49 6.78 8.23
CA GLY A 233 -29.73 5.47 8.84
C GLY A 233 -29.42 4.25 7.96
N ARG A 234 -29.28 4.44 6.63
CA ARG A 234 -29.07 3.34 5.68
C ARG A 234 -27.71 2.64 5.91
N GLY A 235 -26.63 3.37 6.03
CA GLY A 235 -25.26 2.89 5.99
C GLY A 235 -24.64 2.95 4.61
N VAL A 236 -23.39 2.47 4.49
CA VAL A 236 -22.57 2.54 3.28
C VAL A 236 -22.60 1.23 2.49
N ASP A 237 -22.39 1.31 1.19
CA ASP A 237 -22.36 0.15 0.30
C ASP A 237 -21.05 -0.65 0.43
N VAL A 238 -19.95 0.06 0.60
CA VAL A 238 -18.61 -0.53 0.74
C VAL A 238 -17.90 0.04 1.97
N VAL A 239 -17.24 -0.82 2.75
CA VAL A 239 -16.25 -0.42 3.76
C VAL A 239 -14.88 -0.87 3.28
N PHE A 240 -13.98 0.10 3.11
CA PHE A 240 -12.56 -0.10 2.83
C PHE A 240 -11.81 -0.14 4.17
N GLU A 241 -11.43 -1.34 4.59
CA GLU A 241 -10.89 -1.65 5.90
C GLU A 241 -9.43 -2.09 5.81
N HIS A 242 -8.58 -1.69 6.76
CA HIS A 242 -7.20 -2.12 6.87
C HIS A 242 -6.62 -1.93 8.30
N ILE A 243 -7.48 -1.63 9.27
CA ILE A 243 -7.09 -1.38 10.66
C ILE A 243 -7.19 -2.67 11.48
N GLY A 244 -8.31 -3.38 11.39
CA GLY A 244 -8.50 -4.68 12.06
C GLY A 244 -9.36 -4.60 13.31
N THR A 245 -8.95 -5.28 14.39
CA THR A 245 -9.78 -5.56 15.56
C THR A 245 -10.48 -4.33 16.13
N ASP A 246 -9.79 -3.20 16.29
CA ASP A 246 -10.33 -2.00 16.94
C ASP A 246 -11.47 -1.32 16.17
N THR A 247 -11.56 -1.55 14.86
CA THR A 247 -12.55 -0.90 13.99
C THR A 247 -13.59 -1.86 13.45
N TRP A 248 -13.42 -3.16 13.67
CA TRP A 248 -14.20 -4.19 13.01
C TRP A 248 -15.71 -4.08 13.24
N ASP A 249 -16.15 -3.94 14.49
CA ASP A 249 -17.57 -3.88 14.85
C ASP A 249 -18.24 -2.64 14.25
N ASP A 250 -17.58 -1.49 14.29
CA ASP A 250 -18.08 -0.26 13.69
C ASP A 250 -18.10 -0.35 12.16
N SER A 251 -17.08 -0.98 11.57
CA SER A 251 -16.98 -1.20 10.13
C SER A 251 -18.13 -2.06 9.61
N VAL A 252 -18.34 -3.23 10.21
CA VAL A 252 -19.46 -4.13 9.87
C VAL A 252 -20.79 -3.43 10.15
N GLY A 253 -20.92 -2.77 11.30
CA GLY A 253 -22.15 -2.07 11.71
C GLY A 253 -22.51 -0.87 10.82
N SER A 254 -21.54 -0.29 10.11
CA SER A 254 -21.72 0.83 9.18
C SER A 254 -22.29 0.42 7.82
N LEU A 255 -22.23 -0.87 7.46
CA LEU A 255 -22.74 -1.35 6.17
C LEU A 255 -24.23 -1.14 6.01
N ALA A 256 -24.69 -0.93 4.80
CA ALA A 256 -26.07 -1.05 4.36
C ALA A 256 -26.45 -2.54 4.20
N ALA A 257 -27.73 -2.86 4.04
CA ALA A 257 -28.14 -4.19 3.57
C ALA A 257 -27.59 -4.42 2.15
N GLY A 258 -27.06 -5.63 1.90
CA GLY A 258 -26.35 -5.96 0.66
C GLY A 258 -24.95 -5.37 0.58
N GLY A 259 -24.48 -4.65 1.61
CA GLY A 259 -23.18 -4.03 1.65
C GLY A 259 -22.02 -5.02 1.78
N ARG A 260 -20.80 -4.56 1.49
CA ARG A 260 -19.61 -5.39 1.51
C ARG A 260 -18.42 -4.69 2.19
N LEU A 261 -17.72 -5.44 3.02
CA LEU A 261 -16.48 -5.03 3.65
C LEU A 261 -15.31 -5.71 2.94
N ILE A 262 -14.30 -4.95 2.59
CA ILE A 262 -13.05 -5.45 2.02
C ILE A 262 -11.88 -5.03 2.90
N THR A 263 -11.03 -6.01 3.29
CA THR A 263 -9.86 -5.75 4.14
C THR A 263 -8.56 -6.23 3.51
N CYS A 264 -7.48 -5.47 3.71
CA CYS A 264 -6.12 -5.82 3.30
C CYS A 264 -5.10 -5.72 4.45
N GLY A 265 -5.54 -5.50 5.66
CA GLY A 265 -4.63 -5.30 6.80
C GLY A 265 -5.29 -5.55 8.15
N ALA A 266 -4.44 -5.68 9.18
CA ALA A 266 -4.84 -5.98 10.54
C ALA A 266 -3.87 -5.33 11.54
N THR A 267 -3.68 -4.00 11.42
CA THR A 267 -2.69 -3.23 12.19
C THR A 267 -2.96 -3.20 13.69
N THR A 268 -4.21 -3.37 14.13
CA THR A 268 -4.59 -3.35 15.55
C THR A 268 -4.92 -4.73 16.12
N GLY A 269 -4.81 -5.78 15.30
CA GLY A 269 -5.06 -7.17 15.73
C GLY A 269 -5.60 -8.01 14.59
N TYR A 270 -5.38 -9.33 14.71
CA TYR A 270 -5.69 -10.32 13.66
C TYR A 270 -7.05 -10.99 13.84
N GLU A 271 -7.66 -10.83 15.02
CA GLU A 271 -8.92 -11.49 15.36
C GLU A 271 -10.10 -10.53 15.25
N ALA A 272 -11.18 -11.01 14.67
CA ALA A 272 -12.42 -10.28 14.55
C ALA A 272 -13.61 -11.24 14.76
N LYS A 273 -14.68 -10.75 15.40
CA LYS A 273 -15.92 -11.50 15.58
C LYS A 273 -17.01 -10.96 14.69
N ILE A 274 -17.91 -11.83 14.24
CA ILE A 274 -19.10 -11.43 13.51
C ILE A 274 -20.32 -12.22 14.01
N ASP A 275 -21.43 -11.53 14.21
CA ASP A 275 -22.73 -12.19 14.41
C ASP A 275 -23.24 -12.69 13.06
N LEU A 276 -23.29 -14.01 12.90
CA LEU A 276 -23.74 -14.65 11.65
C LEU A 276 -25.17 -14.28 11.30
N ARG A 277 -26.03 -14.02 12.31
CA ARG A 277 -27.42 -13.57 12.07
C ARG A 277 -27.43 -12.22 11.38
N PHE A 278 -26.56 -11.31 11.81
CA PHE A 278 -26.39 -10.00 11.21
C PHE A 278 -25.85 -10.11 9.77
N LEU A 279 -24.91 -11.03 9.55
CA LEU A 279 -24.36 -11.32 8.23
C LEU A 279 -25.43 -11.77 7.23
N PHE A 280 -26.19 -12.83 7.55
CA PHE A 280 -27.13 -13.40 6.59
C PHE A 280 -28.43 -12.58 6.46
N THR A 281 -28.97 -12.04 7.55
CA THR A 281 -30.23 -11.27 7.47
C THR A 281 -30.08 -9.98 6.68
N ARG A 282 -28.86 -9.39 6.67
CA ARG A 282 -28.53 -8.20 5.90
C ARG A 282 -27.81 -8.49 4.58
N GLN A 283 -27.60 -9.77 4.26
CA GLN A 283 -26.94 -10.22 3.03
C GLN A 283 -25.58 -9.53 2.82
N LEU A 284 -24.75 -9.46 3.88
CA LEU A 284 -23.45 -8.80 3.83
C LEU A 284 -22.39 -9.71 3.20
N SER A 285 -21.39 -9.11 2.56
CA SER A 285 -20.18 -9.79 2.07
C SER A 285 -18.95 -9.30 2.83
N ILE A 286 -18.10 -10.22 3.28
CA ILE A 286 -16.80 -9.92 3.89
C ILE A 286 -15.72 -10.54 3.02
N MET A 287 -14.76 -9.72 2.56
CA MET A 287 -13.79 -10.12 1.57
C MET A 287 -12.37 -9.76 2.04
N GLY A 288 -11.43 -10.66 1.78
CA GLY A 288 -10.00 -10.36 1.87
C GLY A 288 -9.46 -9.84 0.55
N SER A 289 -8.39 -9.05 0.63
CA SER A 289 -7.60 -8.56 -0.50
C SER A 289 -6.13 -8.56 -0.12
N TYR A 290 -5.26 -8.93 -1.05
CA TYR A 290 -3.82 -8.91 -0.86
C TYR A 290 -3.15 -8.32 -2.09
N MET A 291 -2.52 -7.15 -1.92
CA MET A 291 -1.88 -6.41 -3.01
C MET A 291 -2.86 -6.15 -4.18
N GLY A 292 -2.43 -6.46 -5.40
CA GLY A 292 -3.22 -6.41 -6.63
C GLY A 292 -2.46 -7.04 -7.78
N GLU A 293 -3.11 -7.20 -8.91
CA GLU A 293 -2.53 -7.73 -10.13
C GLU A 293 -1.58 -6.69 -10.76
N LYS A 294 -0.46 -7.11 -11.28
CA LYS A 294 0.52 -6.20 -11.92
C LYS A 294 -0.10 -5.39 -13.07
N SER A 295 -1.05 -5.98 -13.77
CA SER A 295 -1.83 -5.32 -14.82
C SER A 295 -2.57 -4.08 -14.32
N GLU A 296 -3.08 -4.10 -13.09
CA GLU A 296 -3.80 -2.97 -12.48
C GLU A 296 -2.87 -1.79 -12.17
N LEU A 297 -1.59 -2.04 -11.89
CA LEU A 297 -0.62 -0.97 -11.69
C LEU A 297 -0.45 -0.14 -12.98
N PHE A 298 -0.50 -0.76 -14.15
CA PHE A 298 -0.49 -0.01 -15.42
C PHE A 298 -1.72 0.90 -15.56
N ALA A 299 -2.90 0.42 -15.14
CA ALA A 299 -4.11 1.26 -15.14
C ALA A 299 -3.99 2.43 -14.16
N VAL A 300 -3.45 2.21 -12.95
CA VAL A 300 -3.14 3.27 -11.99
C VAL A 300 -2.20 4.31 -12.60
N LEU A 301 -1.09 3.87 -13.21
CA LEU A 301 -0.10 4.77 -13.81
C LEU A 301 -0.68 5.58 -14.98
N GLU A 302 -1.61 5.02 -15.74
CA GLU A 302 -2.32 5.76 -16.77
C GLU A 302 -3.20 6.87 -16.16
N MET A 303 -3.86 6.63 -15.02
CA MET A 303 -4.60 7.68 -14.31
C MET A 303 -3.67 8.75 -13.73
N VAL A 304 -2.47 8.38 -13.31
CA VAL A 304 -1.44 9.33 -12.87
C VAL A 304 -0.95 10.19 -14.05
N ARG A 305 -0.67 9.58 -15.21
CA ARG A 305 -0.30 10.34 -16.43
C ARG A 305 -1.36 11.36 -16.82
N ARG A 306 -2.64 11.01 -16.64
CA ARG A 306 -3.78 11.89 -16.90
C ARG A 306 -4.05 12.92 -15.78
N GLY A 307 -3.25 12.93 -14.71
CA GLY A 307 -3.43 13.82 -13.57
C GLY A 307 -4.71 13.55 -12.74
N LYS A 308 -5.30 12.35 -12.85
CA LYS A 308 -6.50 11.95 -12.09
C LYS A 308 -6.17 11.38 -10.72
N LEU A 309 -4.99 10.79 -10.58
CA LEU A 309 -4.46 10.28 -9.32
C LEU A 309 -3.10 10.90 -9.04
N ARG A 310 -2.85 11.25 -7.78
CA ARG A 310 -1.58 11.82 -7.34
C ARG A 310 -1.23 11.30 -5.93
N PRO A 311 0.01 10.85 -5.71
CA PRO A 311 0.42 10.39 -4.39
C PRO A 311 0.47 11.55 -3.38
N VAL A 312 0.12 11.22 -2.14
CA VAL A 312 0.21 12.16 -1.02
C VAL A 312 1.48 11.86 -0.26
N ILE A 313 2.40 12.81 -0.24
CA ILE A 313 3.67 12.72 0.49
C ILE A 313 3.57 13.59 1.74
N ASP A 314 3.79 12.99 2.90
CA ASP A 314 3.90 13.68 4.18
C ASP A 314 5.28 14.36 4.29
N SER A 315 6.32 13.59 4.05
CA SER A 315 7.71 14.06 4.14
C SER A 315 8.66 13.25 3.28
N VAL A 316 9.76 13.90 2.90
CA VAL A 316 10.91 13.27 2.23
C VAL A 316 12.10 13.42 3.16
N LEU A 317 12.75 12.33 3.53
CA LEU A 317 13.84 12.28 4.49
C LEU A 317 15.07 11.58 3.87
N PRO A 318 16.28 11.87 4.35
CA PRO A 318 17.45 11.07 4.00
C PRO A 318 17.27 9.60 4.39
N LEU A 319 17.82 8.67 3.61
CA LEU A 319 17.76 7.23 3.93
C LEU A 319 18.26 6.92 5.35
N ALA A 320 19.30 7.61 5.80
CA ALA A 320 19.85 7.46 7.16
C ALA A 320 18.84 7.73 8.29
N GLU A 321 17.75 8.45 8.01
CA GLU A 321 16.71 8.78 8.97
C GLU A 321 15.56 7.75 9.01
N CYS A 322 15.75 6.56 8.41
CA CYS A 322 14.71 5.52 8.34
C CYS A 322 14.12 5.15 9.71
N ALA A 323 14.94 5.03 10.76
CA ALA A 323 14.46 4.70 12.11
C ALA A 323 13.50 5.78 12.66
N VAL A 324 13.77 7.06 12.39
CA VAL A 324 12.88 8.17 12.74
C VAL A 324 11.59 8.11 11.91
N ALA A 325 11.72 7.85 10.61
CA ALA A 325 10.60 7.73 9.70
C ALA A 325 9.64 6.59 10.08
N GLU A 326 10.16 5.40 10.38
CA GLU A 326 9.35 4.27 10.84
C GLU A 326 8.69 4.55 12.20
N SER A 327 9.38 5.22 13.12
CA SER A 327 8.81 5.62 14.40
C SER A 327 7.63 6.58 14.24
N ARG A 328 7.66 7.50 13.26
CA ARG A 328 6.53 8.38 12.92
C ARG A 328 5.37 7.59 12.32
N LEU A 329 5.68 6.64 11.44
CA LEU A 329 4.68 5.74 10.84
C LEU A 329 3.95 4.92 11.92
N GLU A 330 4.68 4.34 12.88
CA GLU A 330 4.11 3.58 14.00
C GLU A 330 3.21 4.43 14.90
N ARG A 331 3.60 5.66 15.19
CA ARG A 331 2.78 6.61 15.97
C ARG A 331 1.60 7.18 15.19
N ARG A 332 1.48 6.85 13.89
CA ARG A 332 0.43 7.40 13.00
C ARG A 332 0.48 8.93 12.90
N ASP A 333 1.64 9.52 13.11
CA ASP A 333 1.89 10.97 13.05
C ASP A 333 2.30 11.37 11.63
N ILE A 334 1.46 11.03 10.66
CA ILE A 334 1.67 11.29 9.22
C ILE A 334 0.33 11.46 8.51
N PHE A 335 0.38 12.07 7.32
CA PHE A 335 -0.72 12.09 6.36
C PHE A 335 -0.20 11.75 4.97
N GLY A 336 -0.48 10.54 4.48
CA GLY A 336 0.10 10.03 3.22
C GLY A 336 1.31 9.13 3.46
N LYS A 337 2.38 9.34 2.68
CA LYS A 337 3.58 8.50 2.64
C LYS A 337 4.81 9.26 3.14
N ILE A 338 5.70 8.56 3.84
CA ILE A 338 7.07 9.02 4.07
C ILE A 338 7.95 8.40 2.99
N VAL A 339 8.78 9.22 2.37
CA VAL A 339 9.71 8.81 1.32
C VAL A 339 11.14 8.99 1.83
N LEU A 340 11.99 8.00 1.59
CA LEU A 340 13.41 8.02 1.89
C LEU A 340 14.21 8.23 0.60
N GLN A 341 15.26 9.03 0.67
CA GLN A 341 16.21 9.24 -0.43
C GLN A 341 17.62 8.82 0.00
N PRO A 342 18.27 7.92 -0.74
CA PRO A 342 19.67 7.57 -0.52
C PRO A 342 20.64 8.74 -0.68
#